data_fef6e6487a23615fc1c086f8a462cc99
#
_entry.id   fef6e6487a23615fc1c086f8a462cc99
#
_cell.length_a   1.000
_cell.length_b   1.000
_cell.length_c   1.000
_cell.angle_alpha   90.00
_cell.angle_beta   90.00
_cell.angle_gamma   90.00
#
_symmetry.space_group_name_H-M   'P 1'
#
loop_
_entity.id
_entity.type
_entity.pdbx_description
1 polymer ?
#
loop_
_entity_poly.entity_id
_entity_poly.type
_entity_poly.pdbx_seq_one_letter_code
_entity_poly.pdbx_strand_id
1 'polypeptide(L)'
;PQVLDDINDWGVTALQGYGLTECAPMCALNPDKNAKSDSLGYIPPGMAFKVHEPDSETGIGELCVKGGNVMLGYYKNPEATAEALRDGWFHTGDLGFVDKDGYIHLTGRKKNVIITANGKNIYPEELEFLLGQIPLVSESMVWGFNESGKDTSIVATVRLDEEELSEVTDGKAITDFTDEELEAILWKEVDVINQELPVWKKVKRLVVKRDEFDKTTGKKIKRYVDSNKGQ
;
A
#
# COMPACT_ATOMS: atom_id res chain seq x y z
N PRO A 1 4.34 -7.31 -8.32
CA PRO A 1 5.10 -8.50 -8.78
C PRO A 1 4.75 -8.86 -10.22
N GLN A 2 3.48 -9.13 -10.56
CA GLN A 2 3.03 -9.62 -11.87
C GLN A 2 3.60 -8.83 -13.06
N VAL A 3 3.51 -7.51 -13.03
CA VAL A 3 4.04 -6.64 -14.11
C VAL A 3 5.55 -6.85 -14.33
N LEU A 4 6.31 -7.06 -13.25
CA LEU A 4 7.75 -7.33 -13.35
C LEU A 4 8.01 -8.71 -13.97
N ASP A 5 7.21 -9.69 -13.57
CA ASP A 5 7.32 -11.05 -14.10
C ASP A 5 6.98 -11.06 -15.59
N ASP A 6 5.89 -10.40 -16.00
CA ASP A 6 5.49 -10.26 -17.40
C ASP A 6 6.56 -9.57 -18.26
N ILE A 7 7.17 -8.49 -17.76
CA ILE A 7 8.25 -7.79 -18.47
C ILE A 7 9.49 -8.68 -18.62
N ASN A 8 9.84 -9.42 -17.55
CA ASN A 8 10.96 -10.36 -17.59
C ASN A 8 10.68 -11.53 -18.54
N ASP A 9 9.43 -12.01 -18.65
CA ASP A 9 9.04 -13.04 -19.60
C ASP A 9 9.17 -12.58 -21.07
N TRP A 10 9.05 -11.27 -21.32
CA TRP A 10 9.36 -10.69 -22.64
C TRP A 10 10.87 -10.59 -22.94
N GLY A 11 11.73 -11.04 -22.02
CA GLY A 11 13.17 -11.00 -22.17
C GLY A 11 13.81 -9.65 -21.83
N VAL A 12 13.06 -8.76 -21.21
CA VAL A 12 13.55 -7.46 -20.70
C VAL A 12 13.82 -7.57 -19.21
N THR A 13 15.07 -7.38 -18.78
CA THR A 13 15.40 -7.39 -17.35
C THR A 13 14.79 -6.15 -16.66
N ALA A 14 13.80 -6.37 -15.84
CA ALA A 14 13.18 -5.34 -15.00
C ALA A 14 13.45 -5.66 -13.52
N LEU A 15 14.01 -4.69 -12.80
CA LEU A 15 14.37 -4.81 -11.39
C LEU A 15 13.62 -3.79 -10.55
N GLN A 16 13.07 -4.23 -9.43
CA GLN A 16 12.44 -3.35 -8.46
C GLN A 16 13.48 -2.78 -7.51
N GLY A 17 13.39 -1.47 -7.25
CA GLY A 17 14.17 -0.78 -6.24
C GLY A 17 13.28 -0.02 -5.28
N TYR A 18 13.84 0.32 -4.12
CA TYR A 18 13.20 1.12 -3.10
C TYR A 18 14.04 2.34 -2.79
N GLY A 19 13.39 3.48 -2.71
CA GLY A 19 14.08 4.71 -2.41
C GLY A 19 13.18 5.82 -1.92
N LEU A 20 13.80 6.81 -1.29
CA LEU A 20 13.16 7.96 -0.68
C LEU A 20 13.97 9.22 -1.03
N THR A 21 13.30 10.35 -1.16
CA THR A 21 13.97 11.64 -1.37
C THR A 21 15.01 11.91 -0.28
N GLU A 22 14.70 11.52 0.94
CA GLU A 22 15.55 11.64 2.11
C GLU A 22 16.81 10.76 2.07
N CYS A 23 16.92 9.86 1.09
CA CYS A 23 18.04 8.93 0.94
C CYS A 23 18.76 9.04 -0.43
N ALA A 24 18.57 10.09 -1.19
CA ALA A 24 19.28 10.53 -2.42
C ALA A 24 19.45 9.45 -3.54
N PRO A 25 18.41 8.79 -4.03
CA PRO A 25 17.18 8.33 -3.41
C PRO A 25 17.23 6.89 -2.90
N MET A 26 18.25 6.10 -3.26
CA MET A 26 18.30 4.62 -3.18
C MET A 26 18.47 4.09 -1.76
N CYS A 27 17.58 3.19 -1.36
CA CYS A 27 17.65 2.48 -0.08
C CYS A 27 17.82 0.97 -0.27
N ALA A 28 17.22 0.39 -1.31
CA ALA A 28 17.37 -1.03 -1.64
C ALA A 28 17.20 -1.24 -3.14
N LEU A 29 17.78 -2.32 -3.66
CA LEU A 29 17.70 -2.70 -5.07
C LEU A 29 17.76 -4.23 -5.21
N ASN A 30 16.90 -4.77 -6.06
CA ASN A 30 17.00 -6.16 -6.46
C ASN A 30 18.30 -6.40 -7.27
N PRO A 31 18.98 -7.54 -7.05
CA PRO A 31 20.11 -7.92 -7.85
C PRO A 31 19.68 -8.33 -9.28
N ASP A 32 20.59 -8.27 -10.22
CA ASP A 32 20.38 -8.74 -11.61
C ASP A 32 20.18 -10.26 -11.71
N LYS A 33 20.68 -11.00 -10.71
CA LYS A 33 20.52 -12.45 -10.60
C LYS A 33 19.78 -12.77 -9.31
N ASN A 34 18.81 -13.68 -9.43
CA ASN A 34 17.92 -14.09 -8.33
C ASN A 34 17.06 -12.93 -7.77
N ALA A 35 16.65 -11.99 -8.62
CA ALA A 35 15.68 -10.99 -8.24
C ALA A 35 14.38 -11.66 -7.76
N LYS A 36 13.74 -11.08 -6.73
CA LYS A 36 12.41 -11.47 -6.29
C LYS A 36 11.46 -10.34 -6.62
N SER A 37 10.46 -10.60 -7.45
CA SER A 37 9.49 -9.58 -7.91
C SER A 37 8.61 -9.02 -6.79
N ASP A 38 8.49 -9.74 -5.68
CA ASP A 38 7.75 -9.36 -4.47
C ASP A 38 8.61 -8.66 -3.40
N SER A 39 9.90 -8.41 -3.70
CA SER A 39 10.86 -7.79 -2.77
C SER A 39 11.44 -6.49 -3.29
N LEU A 40 11.98 -5.70 -2.38
CA LEU A 40 12.74 -4.49 -2.68
C LEU A 40 14.23 -4.77 -2.95
N GLY A 41 14.65 -6.04 -2.80
CA GLY A 41 16.05 -6.45 -2.93
C GLY A 41 16.87 -6.26 -1.66
N TYR A 42 18.15 -5.94 -1.85
CA TYR A 42 19.14 -5.77 -0.79
C TYR A 42 19.56 -4.32 -0.61
N ILE A 43 20.14 -4.02 0.53
CA ILE A 43 20.80 -2.74 0.79
C ILE A 43 22.05 -2.59 -0.06
N PRO A 44 22.27 -1.40 -0.67
CA PRO A 44 23.52 -1.09 -1.33
C PRO A 44 24.72 -1.09 -0.37
N PRO A 45 25.93 -1.43 -0.85
CA PRO A 45 27.15 -1.35 -0.05
C PRO A 45 27.35 0.07 0.56
N GLY A 46 27.78 0.12 1.81
CA GLY A 46 28.01 1.36 2.55
C GLY A 46 26.78 1.91 3.29
N MET A 47 25.65 1.23 3.18
CA MET A 47 24.45 1.49 3.97
C MET A 47 24.23 0.40 5.02
N ALA A 48 23.47 0.73 6.05
CA ALA A 48 22.95 -0.21 7.04
C ALA A 48 21.42 -0.12 7.10
N PHE A 49 20.79 -1.22 7.52
CA PHE A 49 19.37 -1.37 7.59
C PHE A 49 18.96 -2.11 8.86
N LYS A 50 17.81 -1.76 9.40
CA LYS A 50 17.18 -2.56 10.46
C LYS A 50 15.67 -2.48 10.35
N VAL A 51 14.99 -3.50 10.85
CA VAL A 51 13.58 -3.47 11.19
C VAL A 51 13.49 -3.02 12.64
N HIS A 52 12.88 -1.88 12.89
CA HIS A 52 12.73 -1.30 14.24
C HIS A 52 11.41 -1.78 14.84
N GLU A 53 11.48 -2.27 16.09
CA GLU A 53 10.35 -2.81 16.84
C GLU A 53 9.54 -3.84 16.04
N PRO A 54 10.17 -4.93 15.56
CA PRO A 54 9.45 -5.92 14.77
C PRO A 54 8.42 -6.64 15.64
N ASP A 55 7.25 -6.85 15.06
CA ASP A 55 6.22 -7.71 15.66
C ASP A 55 6.75 -9.14 15.81
N SER A 56 6.51 -9.76 16.96
CA SER A 56 7.11 -11.05 17.32
C SER A 56 6.59 -12.24 16.49
N GLU A 57 5.41 -12.13 15.89
CA GLU A 57 4.77 -13.20 15.10
C GLU A 57 5.11 -13.03 13.61
N THR A 58 5.07 -11.80 13.12
CA THR A 58 5.19 -11.48 11.68
C THR A 58 6.57 -10.98 11.26
N GLY A 59 7.37 -10.49 12.22
CA GLY A 59 8.65 -9.82 11.92
C GLY A 59 8.49 -8.43 11.29
N ILE A 60 7.26 -7.94 11.11
CA ILE A 60 7.00 -6.63 10.50
C ILE A 60 7.28 -5.52 11.50
N GLY A 61 8.07 -4.54 11.09
CA GLY A 61 8.37 -3.34 11.87
C GLY A 61 8.75 -2.18 10.98
N GLU A 62 9.10 -1.05 11.57
CA GLU A 62 9.51 0.12 10.80
C GLU A 62 10.87 -0.09 10.14
N LEU A 63 10.93 0.13 8.83
CA LEU A 63 12.15 0.04 8.06
C LEU A 63 13.02 1.27 8.37
N CYS A 64 14.22 1.07 8.91
CA CYS A 64 15.16 2.13 9.22
C CYS A 64 16.45 1.97 8.44
N VAL A 65 16.96 3.07 7.92
CA VAL A 65 18.19 3.08 7.12
C VAL A 65 19.23 4.03 7.72
N LYS A 66 20.51 3.71 7.48
CA LYS A 66 21.65 4.54 7.86
C LYS A 66 22.69 4.47 6.76
N GLY A 67 23.24 5.62 6.37
CA GLY A 67 24.26 5.69 5.32
C GLY A 67 24.63 7.13 4.99
N GLY A 68 25.67 7.30 4.20
CA GLY A 68 26.14 8.60 3.76
C GLY A 68 25.21 9.33 2.79
N ASN A 69 24.21 8.62 2.26
CA ASN A 69 23.17 9.16 1.38
C ASN A 69 21.92 9.65 2.13
N VAL A 70 21.83 9.41 3.44
CA VAL A 70 20.73 9.93 4.27
C VAL A 70 20.85 11.44 4.42
N MET A 71 19.73 12.14 4.27
CA MET A 71 19.64 13.59 4.40
C MET A 71 20.20 14.11 5.73
N LEU A 72 20.63 15.37 5.75
CA LEU A 72 21.01 16.07 7.00
C LEU A 72 19.78 16.49 7.82
N GLY A 73 18.63 16.67 7.18
CA GLY A 73 17.37 17.05 7.82
C GLY A 73 16.43 17.77 6.86
N TYR A 74 15.23 18.05 7.34
CA TYR A 74 14.24 18.84 6.63
C TYR A 74 14.52 20.34 6.77
N TYR A 75 14.51 21.06 5.65
CA TYR A 75 14.82 22.48 5.61
C TYR A 75 13.87 23.29 6.49
N LYS A 76 14.43 24.05 7.44
CA LYS A 76 13.71 24.87 8.42
C LYS A 76 12.65 24.13 9.24
N ASN A 77 12.80 22.81 9.40
CA ASN A 77 11.89 21.99 10.21
C ASN A 77 12.67 21.04 11.14
N PRO A 78 13.21 21.58 12.25
CA PRO A 78 13.99 20.77 13.19
C PRO A 78 13.17 19.71 13.92
N GLU A 79 11.87 19.95 14.14
CA GLU A 79 10.98 18.99 14.81
C GLU A 79 10.79 17.74 13.96
N ALA A 80 10.40 17.89 12.69
CA ALA A 80 10.28 16.77 11.77
C ALA A 80 11.63 16.06 11.54
N THR A 81 12.75 16.82 11.57
CA THR A 81 14.08 16.24 11.48
C THR A 81 14.39 15.36 12.67
N ALA A 82 14.13 15.82 13.89
CA ALA A 82 14.35 15.05 15.11
C ALA A 82 13.44 13.82 15.20
N GLU A 83 12.23 13.91 14.66
CA GLU A 83 11.32 12.76 14.56
C GLU A 83 11.83 11.70 13.57
N ALA A 84 12.33 12.12 12.42
CA ALA A 84 12.78 11.23 11.36
C ALA A 84 14.19 10.66 11.61
N LEU A 85 15.10 11.45 12.20
CA LEU A 85 16.49 11.08 12.47
C LEU A 85 16.68 10.79 13.96
N ARG A 86 16.55 9.54 14.38
CA ARG A 86 16.68 9.12 15.78
C ARG A 86 17.79 8.10 15.94
N ASP A 87 18.62 8.27 16.96
CA ASP A 87 19.70 7.34 17.32
C ASP A 87 20.66 7.00 16.16
N GLY A 88 20.85 7.96 15.27
CA GLY A 88 21.70 7.81 14.08
C GLY A 88 21.06 6.98 12.96
N TRP A 89 19.75 6.75 13.00
CA TRP A 89 18.96 6.07 11.98
C TRP A 89 17.89 7.00 11.41
N PHE A 90 17.67 6.89 10.12
CA PHE A 90 16.50 7.48 9.46
C PHE A 90 15.32 6.51 9.56
N HIS A 91 14.26 6.95 10.19
CA HIS A 91 12.99 6.26 10.32
C HIS A 91 12.12 6.60 9.11
N THR A 92 11.93 5.65 8.22
CA THR A 92 11.30 5.91 6.91
C THR A 92 9.79 6.09 6.98
N GLY A 93 9.16 5.63 8.08
CA GLY A 93 7.71 5.52 8.20
C GLY A 93 7.12 4.39 7.35
N ASP A 94 7.94 3.62 6.64
CA ASP A 94 7.53 2.42 5.92
C ASP A 94 7.65 1.20 6.81
N LEU A 95 6.70 0.29 6.70
CA LEU A 95 6.67 -0.98 7.42
C LEU A 95 7.02 -2.13 6.49
N GLY A 96 7.75 -3.10 7.04
CA GLY A 96 8.15 -4.27 6.28
C GLY A 96 8.95 -5.26 7.12
N PHE A 97 9.49 -6.26 6.48
CA PHE A 97 10.29 -7.31 7.11
C PHE A 97 11.47 -7.71 6.21
N VAL A 98 12.38 -8.48 6.75
CA VAL A 98 13.48 -9.11 6.01
C VAL A 98 13.26 -10.60 6.01
N ASP A 99 13.27 -11.23 4.83
CA ASP A 99 13.12 -12.67 4.74
C ASP A 99 14.41 -13.42 5.13
N LYS A 100 14.32 -14.76 5.19
CA LYS A 100 15.47 -15.64 5.55
C LYS A 100 16.66 -15.54 4.60
N ASP A 101 16.42 -15.08 3.37
CA ASP A 101 17.46 -14.92 2.34
C ASP A 101 18.04 -13.50 2.35
N GLY A 102 17.54 -12.61 3.23
CA GLY A 102 18.01 -11.24 3.40
C GLY A 102 17.32 -10.22 2.49
N TYR A 103 16.28 -10.60 1.75
CA TYR A 103 15.50 -9.67 0.94
C TYR A 103 14.55 -8.83 1.81
N ILE A 104 14.44 -7.56 1.48
CA ILE A 104 13.57 -6.60 2.15
C ILE A 104 12.21 -6.63 1.47
N HIS A 105 11.15 -6.76 2.25
CA HIS A 105 9.76 -6.72 1.78
C HIS A 105 9.04 -5.52 2.40
N LEU A 106 8.31 -4.76 1.58
CA LEU A 106 7.47 -3.66 2.02
C LEU A 106 6.04 -4.19 2.29
N THR A 107 5.49 -3.80 3.43
CA THR A 107 4.11 -4.17 3.79
C THR A 107 3.15 -2.97 3.68
N GLY A 108 3.59 -1.78 4.09
CA GLY A 108 2.76 -0.57 4.04
C GLY A 108 3.39 0.62 4.74
N ARG A 109 2.55 1.59 5.10
CA ARG A 109 2.95 2.81 5.81
C ARG A 109 2.49 2.80 7.26
N LYS A 110 3.39 3.11 8.19
CA LYS A 110 3.10 3.18 9.64
C LYS A 110 1.87 4.03 9.97
N LYS A 111 1.76 5.20 9.33
CA LYS A 111 0.63 6.13 9.53
C LYS A 111 -0.70 5.66 8.95
N ASN A 112 -0.68 4.65 8.08
CA ASN A 112 -1.88 4.15 7.41
C ASN A 112 -2.43 2.89 8.09
N VAL A 113 -1.68 2.28 9.01
CA VAL A 113 -2.09 1.06 9.70
C VAL A 113 -3.45 1.25 10.36
N ILE A 114 -4.36 0.33 10.08
CA ILE A 114 -5.65 0.25 10.74
C ILE A 114 -5.52 -0.72 11.91
N ILE A 115 -5.77 -0.23 13.11
CA ILE A 115 -5.71 -1.07 14.31
C ILE A 115 -7.13 -1.48 14.66
N THR A 116 -7.38 -2.79 14.71
CA THR A 116 -8.66 -3.35 15.13
C THR A 116 -8.83 -3.23 16.65
N ALA A 117 -10.06 -3.37 17.16
CA ALA A 117 -10.34 -3.38 18.59
C ALA A 117 -9.57 -4.48 19.36
N ASN A 118 -9.22 -5.56 18.68
CA ASN A 118 -8.43 -6.66 19.24
C ASN A 118 -6.91 -6.46 19.10
N GLY A 119 -6.45 -5.26 18.73
CA GLY A 119 -5.05 -4.93 18.58
C GLY A 119 -4.35 -5.54 17.36
N LYS A 120 -5.09 -6.10 16.39
CA LYS A 120 -4.50 -6.61 15.14
C LYS A 120 -4.24 -5.46 14.17
N ASN A 121 -3.05 -5.47 13.58
CA ASN A 121 -2.67 -4.53 12.54
C ASN A 121 -3.17 -4.97 11.17
N ILE A 122 -3.81 -4.06 10.45
CA ILE A 122 -4.22 -4.24 9.06
C ILE A 122 -3.47 -3.21 8.23
N TYR A 123 -2.85 -3.64 7.17
CA TYR A 123 -2.11 -2.81 6.24
C TYR A 123 -3.01 -2.54 5.02
N PRO A 124 -3.54 -1.31 4.87
CA PRO A 124 -4.46 -0.98 3.79
C PRO A 124 -3.90 -1.30 2.41
N GLU A 125 -2.60 -1.07 2.22
CA GLU A 125 -1.91 -1.27 0.96
C GLU A 125 -1.98 -2.73 0.47
N GLU A 126 -2.02 -3.69 1.38
CA GLU A 126 -2.19 -5.11 1.05
C GLU A 126 -3.58 -5.40 0.47
N LEU A 127 -4.61 -4.82 1.06
CA LEU A 127 -5.98 -4.97 0.57
C LEU A 127 -6.19 -4.21 -0.75
N GLU A 128 -5.60 -3.02 -0.88
CA GLU A 128 -5.62 -2.24 -2.12
C GLU A 128 -4.92 -2.97 -3.26
N PHE A 129 -3.83 -3.67 -2.96
CA PHE A 129 -3.17 -4.52 -3.94
C PHE A 129 -4.09 -5.64 -4.44
N LEU A 130 -4.82 -6.30 -3.54
CA LEU A 130 -5.77 -7.35 -3.91
C LEU A 130 -6.95 -6.79 -4.71
N LEU A 131 -7.51 -5.64 -4.29
CA LEU A 131 -8.58 -4.97 -5.01
C LEU A 131 -8.14 -4.53 -6.41
N GLY A 132 -6.89 -4.08 -6.55
CA GLY A 132 -6.31 -3.70 -7.85
C GLY A 132 -6.09 -4.88 -8.82
N GLN A 133 -6.30 -6.13 -8.40
CA GLN A 133 -6.31 -7.31 -9.30
C GLN A 133 -7.69 -7.51 -9.95
N ILE A 134 -8.73 -6.85 -9.47
CA ILE A 134 -10.07 -6.90 -10.04
C ILE A 134 -10.10 -5.98 -11.28
N PRO A 135 -10.36 -6.47 -12.50
CA PRO A 135 -10.38 -5.63 -13.70
C PRO A 135 -11.30 -4.42 -13.58
N LEU A 136 -12.46 -4.58 -12.95
CA LEU A 136 -13.42 -3.50 -12.67
C LEU A 136 -12.88 -2.37 -11.79
N VAL A 137 -11.71 -2.52 -11.16
CA VAL A 137 -11.16 -1.54 -10.22
C VAL A 137 -10.05 -0.73 -10.87
N SER A 138 -10.29 0.53 -11.18
CA SER A 138 -9.25 1.44 -11.66
C SER A 138 -8.38 1.99 -10.53
N GLU A 139 -9.00 2.33 -9.40
CA GLU A 139 -8.30 2.85 -8.21
C GLU A 139 -9.05 2.45 -6.94
N SER A 140 -8.33 2.24 -5.86
CA SER A 140 -8.93 1.93 -4.56
C SER A 140 -8.19 2.59 -3.41
N MET A 141 -8.90 2.84 -2.31
CA MET A 141 -8.37 3.29 -1.04
C MET A 141 -9.07 2.55 0.10
N VAL A 142 -8.31 1.83 0.90
CA VAL A 142 -8.82 1.12 2.08
C VAL A 142 -8.56 1.94 3.34
N TRP A 143 -9.54 2.04 4.21
CA TRP A 143 -9.47 2.79 5.45
C TRP A 143 -10.33 2.16 6.55
N GLY A 144 -10.02 2.49 7.80
CA GLY A 144 -10.77 2.05 8.96
C GLY A 144 -11.88 3.02 9.33
N PHE A 145 -13.09 2.52 9.51
CA PHE A 145 -14.24 3.28 10.01
C PHE A 145 -14.67 2.77 11.38
N ASN A 146 -14.84 3.68 12.32
CA ASN A 146 -15.28 3.38 13.68
C ASN A 146 -16.51 4.22 14.03
N GLU A 147 -17.69 3.65 13.91
CA GLU A 147 -18.98 4.34 14.11
C GLU A 147 -19.32 4.57 15.59
N SER A 148 -18.82 3.77 16.51
CA SER A 148 -19.27 3.81 17.91
C SER A 148 -18.16 3.54 18.95
N GLY A 149 -16.90 3.63 18.54
CA GLY A 149 -15.77 3.37 19.44
C GLY A 149 -15.57 1.90 19.84
N LYS A 150 -16.34 0.98 19.27
CA LYS A 150 -16.33 -0.43 19.68
C LYS A 150 -15.55 -1.34 18.73
N ASP A 151 -15.67 -1.16 17.43
CA ASP A 151 -14.95 -2.00 16.45
C ASP A 151 -14.62 -1.20 15.19
N THR A 152 -13.44 -1.44 14.64
CA THR A 152 -13.01 -0.79 13.40
C THR A 152 -13.43 -1.65 12.20
N SER A 153 -14.36 -1.15 11.40
CA SER A 153 -14.77 -1.77 10.15
C SER A 153 -13.82 -1.38 9.02
N ILE A 154 -13.47 -2.33 8.17
CA ILE A 154 -12.66 -2.08 6.98
C ILE A 154 -13.57 -1.64 5.86
N VAL A 155 -13.31 -0.44 5.35
CA VAL A 155 -14.04 0.15 4.23
C VAL A 155 -13.10 0.29 3.04
N ALA A 156 -13.58 -0.06 1.86
CA ALA A 156 -12.89 0.20 0.62
C ALA A 156 -13.68 1.22 -0.20
N THR A 157 -13.07 2.36 -0.50
CA THR A 157 -13.55 3.30 -1.50
C THR A 157 -12.92 2.94 -2.83
N VAL A 158 -13.72 2.73 -3.86
CA VAL A 158 -13.30 2.21 -5.15
C VAL A 158 -13.79 3.10 -6.28
N ARG A 159 -12.92 3.42 -7.22
CA ARG A 159 -13.29 3.97 -8.53
C ARG A 159 -13.28 2.84 -9.54
N LEU A 160 -14.37 2.72 -10.27
CA LEU A 160 -14.50 1.68 -11.28
C LEU A 160 -13.79 2.06 -12.58
N ASP A 161 -13.36 1.05 -13.31
CA ASP A 161 -12.95 1.18 -14.70
C ASP A 161 -14.19 1.16 -15.59
N GLU A 162 -14.39 2.22 -16.36
CA GLU A 162 -15.60 2.40 -17.17
C GLU A 162 -15.62 1.48 -18.40
N GLU A 163 -14.46 1.14 -18.96
CA GLU A 163 -14.37 0.23 -20.09
C GLU A 163 -14.73 -1.20 -19.64
N GLU A 164 -14.12 -1.66 -18.57
CA GLU A 164 -14.41 -2.96 -17.97
C GLU A 164 -15.87 -3.06 -17.49
N LEU A 165 -16.40 -1.99 -16.90
CA LEU A 165 -17.81 -1.94 -16.48
C LEU A 165 -18.74 -2.10 -17.69
N SER A 166 -18.44 -1.40 -18.80
CA SER A 166 -19.21 -1.49 -20.03
C SER A 166 -19.20 -2.90 -20.62
N GLU A 167 -18.05 -3.58 -20.58
CA GLU A 167 -17.92 -4.96 -21.07
C GLU A 167 -18.79 -5.95 -20.26
N VAL A 168 -18.78 -5.87 -18.93
CA VAL A 168 -19.56 -6.79 -18.08
C VAL A 168 -21.03 -6.45 -17.96
N THR A 169 -21.46 -5.30 -18.50
CA THR A 169 -22.85 -4.81 -18.41
C THR A 169 -23.53 -4.59 -19.76
N ASP A 170 -23.04 -5.26 -20.81
CA ASP A 170 -23.59 -5.18 -22.15
C ASP A 170 -23.66 -3.73 -22.73
N GLY A 171 -22.61 -2.95 -22.51
CA GLY A 171 -22.46 -1.62 -23.09
C GLY A 171 -23.08 -0.46 -22.30
N LYS A 172 -23.45 -0.68 -21.04
CA LYS A 172 -24.00 0.40 -20.18
C LYS A 172 -22.91 1.30 -19.63
N ALA A 173 -23.20 2.58 -19.52
CA ALA A 173 -22.31 3.55 -18.90
C ALA A 173 -22.49 3.58 -17.36
N ILE A 174 -21.47 4.05 -16.64
CA ILE A 174 -21.52 4.18 -15.18
C ILE A 174 -22.69 5.06 -14.70
N THR A 175 -23.14 6.00 -15.53
CA THR A 175 -24.29 6.88 -15.26
C THR A 175 -25.65 6.17 -15.31
N ASP A 176 -25.71 4.97 -15.86
CA ASP A 176 -26.95 4.19 -15.98
C ASP A 176 -27.26 3.39 -14.70
N PHE A 177 -26.39 3.46 -13.70
CA PHE A 177 -26.48 2.72 -12.46
C PHE A 177 -26.57 3.64 -11.24
N THR A 178 -27.28 3.20 -10.20
CA THR A 178 -27.15 3.77 -8.85
C THR A 178 -25.86 3.29 -8.19
N ASP A 179 -25.46 3.94 -7.09
CA ASP A 179 -24.27 3.53 -6.35
C ASP A 179 -24.45 2.14 -5.72
N GLU A 180 -25.65 1.82 -5.26
CA GLU A 180 -26.01 0.51 -4.72
C GLU A 180 -25.90 -0.61 -5.77
N GLU A 181 -26.29 -0.32 -7.01
CA GLU A 181 -26.15 -1.29 -8.12
C GLU A 181 -24.67 -1.52 -8.47
N LEU A 182 -23.87 -0.46 -8.51
CA LEU A 182 -22.42 -0.56 -8.75
C LEU A 182 -21.72 -1.31 -7.60
N GLU A 183 -22.09 -1.02 -6.35
CA GLU A 183 -21.59 -1.76 -5.19
C GLU A 183 -21.95 -3.24 -5.28
N ALA A 184 -23.17 -3.59 -5.67
CA ALA A 184 -23.62 -4.98 -5.82
C ALA A 184 -22.88 -5.74 -6.93
N ILE A 185 -22.50 -5.05 -8.01
CA ILE A 185 -21.64 -5.63 -9.07
C ILE A 185 -20.25 -5.92 -8.50
N LEU A 186 -19.64 -4.93 -7.84
CA LEU A 186 -18.29 -5.04 -7.29
C LEU A 186 -18.19 -6.06 -6.15
N TRP A 187 -19.23 -6.20 -5.32
CA TRP A 187 -19.25 -7.16 -4.20
C TRP A 187 -19.01 -8.60 -4.64
N LYS A 188 -19.43 -8.99 -5.84
CA LYS A 188 -19.21 -10.35 -6.35
C LYS A 188 -17.72 -10.69 -6.43
N GLU A 189 -16.91 -9.75 -6.87
CA GLU A 189 -15.46 -9.91 -6.97
C GLU A 189 -14.78 -9.76 -5.61
N VAL A 190 -15.21 -8.77 -4.81
CA VAL A 190 -14.65 -8.53 -3.48
C VAL A 190 -14.95 -9.70 -2.53
N ASP A 191 -16.08 -10.37 -2.66
CA ASP A 191 -16.39 -11.55 -1.86
C ASP A 191 -15.44 -12.74 -2.16
N VAL A 192 -14.94 -12.86 -3.38
CA VAL A 192 -13.92 -13.86 -3.72
C VAL A 192 -12.63 -13.57 -2.93
N ILE A 193 -12.18 -12.32 -2.94
CA ILE A 193 -11.02 -11.90 -2.14
C ILE A 193 -11.28 -12.12 -0.64
N ASN A 194 -12.45 -11.74 -0.16
CA ASN A 194 -12.84 -11.91 1.23
C ASN A 194 -12.85 -13.37 1.70
N GLN A 195 -13.10 -14.35 0.83
CA GLN A 195 -13.05 -15.77 1.19
C GLN A 195 -11.65 -16.23 1.60
N GLU A 196 -10.62 -15.67 0.97
CA GLU A 196 -9.21 -15.96 1.25
C GLU A 196 -8.67 -15.21 2.48
N LEU A 197 -9.38 -14.19 2.95
CA LEU A 197 -8.92 -13.33 4.04
C LEU A 197 -9.42 -13.80 5.42
N PRO A 198 -8.60 -13.65 6.48
CA PRO A 198 -9.06 -13.80 7.85
C PRO A 198 -10.23 -12.85 8.16
N VAL A 199 -11.16 -13.28 9.00
CA VAL A 199 -12.41 -12.55 9.31
C VAL A 199 -12.18 -11.09 9.71
N TRP A 200 -11.11 -10.82 10.47
CA TRP A 200 -10.75 -9.49 10.95
C TRP A 200 -10.15 -8.57 9.88
N LYS A 201 -9.75 -9.14 8.72
CA LYS A 201 -9.14 -8.41 7.60
C LYS A 201 -10.11 -8.18 6.43
N LYS A 202 -11.29 -8.78 6.49
CA LYS A 202 -12.29 -8.69 5.40
C LYS A 202 -12.80 -7.27 5.21
N VAL A 203 -12.93 -6.86 3.96
CA VAL A 203 -13.67 -5.66 3.60
C VAL A 203 -15.12 -5.85 4.01
N LYS A 204 -15.67 -4.94 4.80
CA LYS A 204 -17.05 -5.01 5.32
C LYS A 204 -17.98 -4.00 4.67
N ARG A 205 -17.45 -2.98 4.04
CA ARG A 205 -18.21 -1.94 3.35
C ARG A 205 -17.46 -1.49 2.10
N LEU A 206 -18.21 -1.31 1.02
CA LEU A 206 -17.76 -0.66 -0.20
C LEU A 206 -18.34 0.74 -0.29
N VAL A 207 -17.65 1.62 -0.96
CA VAL A 207 -18.11 2.94 -1.36
C VAL A 207 -17.64 3.15 -2.79
N VAL A 208 -18.58 3.32 -3.72
CA VAL A 208 -18.21 3.63 -5.11
C VAL A 208 -17.99 5.14 -5.22
N LYS A 209 -16.82 5.52 -5.75
CA LYS A 209 -16.46 6.90 -6.03
C LYS A 209 -16.48 7.13 -7.54
N ARG A 210 -17.35 8.02 -8.02
CA ARG A 210 -17.50 8.34 -9.44
C ARG A 210 -16.41 9.29 -9.92
N ASP A 211 -16.08 10.29 -9.09
CA ASP A 211 -15.02 11.25 -9.39
C ASP A 211 -13.63 10.68 -9.11
N GLU A 212 -12.62 11.30 -9.69
CA GLU A 212 -11.24 10.97 -9.37
C GLU A 212 -10.92 11.20 -7.88
N PHE A 213 -10.01 10.37 -7.36
CA PHE A 213 -9.46 10.63 -6.04
C PHE A 213 -8.65 11.92 -6.01
N ASP A 214 -8.76 12.68 -4.91
CA ASP A 214 -7.84 13.77 -4.64
C ASP A 214 -6.43 13.22 -4.43
N LYS A 215 -5.50 13.67 -5.28
CA LYS A 215 -4.12 13.18 -5.30
C LYS A 215 -3.12 14.28 -4.99
N THR A 216 -1.96 13.86 -4.51
CA THR A 216 -0.79 14.73 -4.42
C THR A 216 -0.23 15.02 -5.83
N THR A 217 0.70 15.98 -5.93
CA THR A 217 1.45 16.24 -7.18
C THR A 217 2.18 15.00 -7.71
N GLY A 218 2.56 14.07 -6.82
CA GLY A 218 3.14 12.77 -7.14
C GLY A 218 2.11 11.68 -7.43
N LYS A 219 0.85 12.03 -7.73
CA LYS A 219 -0.28 11.13 -8.07
C LYS A 219 -0.64 10.10 -6.99
N LYS A 220 -0.26 10.32 -5.72
CA LYS A 220 -0.66 9.46 -4.59
C LYS A 220 -1.98 9.95 -4.00
N ILE A 221 -2.91 9.03 -3.73
CA ILE A 221 -4.20 9.34 -3.10
C ILE A 221 -3.99 9.98 -1.73
N LYS A 222 -4.67 11.11 -1.48
CA LYS A 222 -4.66 11.81 -0.20
C LYS A 222 -5.61 11.13 0.78
N ARG A 223 -5.10 10.20 1.59
CA ARG A 223 -5.90 9.39 2.52
C ARG A 223 -6.62 10.20 3.63
N TYR A 224 -6.16 11.42 3.90
CA TYR A 224 -6.69 12.30 4.95
C TYR A 224 -7.87 13.16 4.49
N VAL A 225 -8.21 13.13 3.20
CA VAL A 225 -9.30 13.92 2.62
C VAL A 225 -10.60 13.11 2.69
N ASP A 226 -11.63 13.70 3.31
CA ASP A 226 -12.90 13.01 3.54
C ASP A 226 -13.66 12.73 2.25
N SER A 227 -13.54 13.60 1.22
CA SER A 227 -14.09 13.35 -0.13
C SER A 227 -13.56 12.05 -0.75
N ASN A 228 -12.35 11.60 -0.36
CA ASN A 228 -11.79 10.33 -0.82
C ASN A 228 -12.35 9.13 -0.06
N LYS A 229 -12.99 9.35 1.08
CA LYS A 229 -13.65 8.31 1.88
C LYS A 229 -15.12 8.14 1.51
N GLY A 230 -15.67 9.01 0.67
CA GLY A 230 -17.10 9.03 0.34
C GLY A 230 -17.97 9.57 1.50
N GLN A 231 -17.40 10.51 2.26
CA GLN A 231 -18.07 11.21 3.36
C GLN A 231 -18.33 12.68 2.99
#